data_2690058d50f15c7b1fdcc97d5a9b5cab
#
_entry.id   2690058d50f15c7b1fdcc97d5a9b5cab
#
_cell.length_a   1.000
_cell.length_b   1.000
_cell.length_c   1.000
_cell.angle_alpha   90.00
_cell.angle_beta   90.00
_cell.angle_gamma   90.00
#
_symmetry.space_group_name_H-M   'P 1'
#
loop_
_entity.id
_entity.type
_entity.pdbx_description
1 polymer ?
#
loop_
_entity_poly.entity_id
_entity_poly.type
_entity_poly.pdbx_seq_one_letter_code
_entity_poly.pdbx_strand_id
1 'polypeptide(L)'
;MFNSKKGQTARHLLSRWKLAPWLKARHLGGGKPRIALALFLVVAASVLFWASRDYTIAAPDWDGQVRGIAYSPSHTFTDHDRLNITPEQIDRDMAQLSQITGHIRTYTVAGGMDQVPRIARRYGLTVSLGLWIGSDLDQNEKEISTGIKAVLANRRVIDRVIVGNETMLRGDVTADQLNAYIKRVRDALPARIKVTTAEPWSTWFTTPEIGQNVDIIFVHLLPYWEGTDVRSSMSFIGKHYDIIAKEFPDKPIIIGEAGWPSEGRTRGSAVASHANEAYFVRAFVQYAMEKGYDYYLMEGYDQPWKNTGEGAVGAYWGLFDATGHPKFNFSGLVRNFPAWKIYALIAAALSFALGLLILGRMPRVRQTGYLVMGALVALVTTGLLALIDAIALEYIDPTDIVMMAAMAPLVLLASAVILTEGIELAASLWRVERRALIAAIPEHSPRVCIQVPTYNEPPATVVATLNAMARLD
;
A
#
# COMPACT_ATOMS: atom_id res chain seq x y z
N MET A 1 48.46 -9.40 -42.86
CA MET A 1 47.40 -10.21 -43.51
C MET A 1 46.65 -11.01 -42.45
N PHE A 2 45.69 -10.38 -41.80
CA PHE A 2 44.72 -11.07 -40.95
C PHE A 2 43.40 -10.32 -41.19
N ASN A 3 42.53 -10.89 -42.01
CA ASN A 3 41.17 -10.39 -42.06
C ASN A 3 40.20 -11.47 -42.61
N SER A 4 38.97 -11.43 -42.13
CA SER A 4 37.80 -12.01 -42.78
C SER A 4 37.47 -13.49 -42.53
N LYS A 5 37.17 -13.87 -41.30
CA LYS A 5 36.33 -15.07 -41.06
C LYS A 5 35.28 -14.92 -39.93
N LYS A 6 35.11 -13.75 -39.29
CA LYS A 6 34.11 -13.57 -38.22
C LYS A 6 32.74 -13.02 -38.68
N GLY A 7 32.55 -12.66 -39.93
CA GLY A 7 31.31 -12.12 -40.45
C GLY A 7 30.29 -13.08 -41.02
N GLN A 8 30.72 -14.32 -41.32
CA GLN A 8 29.83 -15.30 -41.96
C GLN A 8 29.10 -16.24 -40.97
N THR A 9 29.61 -16.41 -39.76
CA THR A 9 29.01 -17.32 -38.76
C THR A 9 27.74 -16.73 -38.13
N ALA A 10 27.65 -15.41 -37.97
CA ALA A 10 26.47 -14.77 -37.41
C ALA A 10 25.26 -14.72 -38.35
N ARG A 11 25.48 -14.61 -39.65
CA ARG A 11 24.39 -14.66 -40.65
C ARG A 11 23.81 -16.06 -40.84
N HIS A 12 24.60 -17.15 -40.61
CA HIS A 12 24.10 -18.52 -40.72
C HIS A 12 23.28 -18.96 -39.50
N LEU A 13 23.49 -18.36 -38.33
CA LEU A 13 22.68 -18.64 -37.12
C LEU A 13 21.30 -17.97 -37.16
N LEU A 14 21.19 -16.80 -37.75
CA LEU A 14 19.90 -16.08 -37.85
C LEU A 14 19.01 -16.61 -38.97
N SER A 15 19.56 -17.34 -39.98
CA SER A 15 18.77 -17.95 -41.05
C SER A 15 18.11 -19.30 -40.67
N ARG A 16 18.46 -19.89 -39.53
CA ARG A 16 17.89 -21.16 -39.02
C ARG A 16 16.68 -20.98 -38.10
N TRP A 17 16.38 -19.75 -37.64
CA TRP A 17 15.13 -19.44 -36.98
C TRP A 17 14.03 -19.19 -38.02
N LYS A 18 13.74 -20.18 -38.86
CA LYS A 18 12.45 -20.25 -39.53
C LYS A 18 11.42 -20.39 -38.42
N LEU A 19 10.73 -19.30 -38.09
CA LEU A 19 9.54 -19.33 -37.24
C LEU A 19 8.72 -20.56 -37.62
N ALA A 20 8.40 -21.37 -36.61
CA ALA A 20 7.75 -22.65 -36.79
C ALA A 20 6.53 -22.55 -37.70
N PRO A 21 6.22 -23.56 -38.52
CA PRO A 21 5.16 -23.51 -39.53
C PRO A 21 3.77 -23.15 -39.01
N TRP A 22 3.55 -23.23 -37.68
CA TRP A 22 2.30 -22.86 -37.03
C TRP A 22 2.10 -21.33 -36.93
N LEU A 23 3.13 -20.50 -37.15
CA LEU A 23 3.06 -19.04 -37.20
C LEU A 23 2.56 -18.50 -38.54
N LYS A 24 2.38 -19.32 -39.57
CA LYS A 24 1.76 -18.88 -40.81
C LYS A 24 0.27 -18.68 -40.61
N ALA A 25 -0.18 -17.44 -40.68
CA ALA A 25 -1.60 -17.05 -40.63
C ALA A 25 -2.43 -17.87 -41.62
N ARG A 26 -3.15 -18.89 -41.14
CA ARG A 26 -4.09 -19.69 -41.94
C ARG A 26 -5.52 -19.31 -41.57
N HIS A 27 -6.16 -18.61 -42.54
CA HIS A 27 -7.60 -18.46 -42.72
C HIS A 27 -8.44 -17.91 -41.54
N LEU A 28 -8.50 -16.59 -41.48
CA LEU A 28 -9.44 -15.81 -40.66
C LEU A 28 -10.94 -15.95 -41.06
N GLY A 29 -11.35 -16.93 -41.88
CA GLY A 29 -12.69 -17.00 -42.47
C GLY A 29 -13.80 -17.21 -41.44
N GLY A 30 -13.96 -18.26 -40.79
CA GLY A 30 -15.15 -18.59 -39.96
C GLY A 30 -15.08 -18.22 -38.46
N GLY A 31 -13.96 -17.69 -37.95
CA GLY A 31 -13.76 -17.34 -36.55
C GLY A 31 -13.89 -15.83 -36.23
N LYS A 32 -13.90 -14.97 -37.25
CA LYS A 32 -13.88 -13.50 -37.08
C LYS A 32 -14.94 -12.94 -36.11
N PRO A 33 -16.23 -13.29 -36.21
CA PRO A 33 -17.25 -12.75 -35.30
C PRO A 33 -17.06 -13.27 -33.86
N ARG A 34 -16.55 -14.48 -33.69
CA ARG A 34 -16.29 -15.08 -32.36
C ARG A 34 -15.10 -14.43 -31.67
N ILE A 35 -14.05 -14.15 -32.44
CA ILE A 35 -12.87 -13.41 -31.97
C ILE A 35 -13.26 -11.97 -31.62
N ALA A 36 -14.05 -11.31 -32.49
CA ALA A 36 -14.50 -9.94 -32.24
C ALA A 36 -15.33 -9.85 -30.94
N LEU A 37 -16.24 -10.77 -30.70
CA LEU A 37 -17.02 -10.82 -29.47
C LEU A 37 -16.12 -11.06 -28.23
N ALA A 38 -15.17 -12.00 -28.32
CA ALA A 38 -14.23 -12.24 -27.24
C ALA A 38 -13.36 -10.99 -26.94
N LEU A 39 -12.81 -10.35 -27.98
CA LEU A 39 -12.05 -9.10 -27.82
C LEU A 39 -12.88 -7.97 -27.20
N PHE A 40 -14.12 -7.81 -27.62
CA PHE A 40 -15.03 -6.83 -27.03
C PHE A 40 -15.21 -7.06 -25.52
N LEU A 41 -15.50 -8.33 -25.14
CA LEU A 41 -15.71 -8.68 -23.73
C LEU A 41 -14.43 -8.57 -22.90
N VAL A 42 -13.27 -8.88 -23.46
CA VAL A 42 -11.97 -8.71 -22.82
C VAL A 42 -11.71 -7.23 -22.50
N VAL A 43 -11.89 -6.36 -23.49
CA VAL A 43 -11.74 -4.92 -23.31
C VAL A 43 -12.75 -4.38 -22.31
N ALA A 44 -14.02 -4.79 -22.43
CA ALA A 44 -15.07 -4.36 -21.49
C ALA A 44 -14.75 -4.81 -20.04
N ALA A 45 -14.29 -6.04 -19.84
CA ALA A 45 -13.90 -6.52 -18.52
C ALA A 45 -12.75 -5.71 -17.92
N SER A 46 -11.72 -5.41 -18.71
CA SER A 46 -10.59 -4.58 -18.29
C SER A 46 -11.02 -3.16 -17.90
N VAL A 47 -11.90 -2.53 -18.71
CA VAL A 47 -12.43 -1.19 -18.42
C VAL A 47 -13.30 -1.21 -17.16
N LEU A 48 -14.18 -2.21 -17.01
CA LEU A 48 -15.05 -2.33 -15.84
C LEU A 48 -14.26 -2.56 -14.54
N PHE A 49 -13.17 -3.33 -14.59
CA PHE A 49 -12.29 -3.52 -13.44
C PHE A 49 -11.74 -2.18 -12.94
N TRP A 50 -11.16 -1.36 -13.82
CA TRP A 50 -10.60 -0.08 -13.44
C TRP A 50 -11.68 0.93 -13.03
N ALA A 51 -12.82 0.92 -13.70
CA ALA A 51 -13.96 1.77 -13.34
C ALA A 51 -14.53 1.42 -11.95
N SER A 52 -14.52 0.16 -11.55
CA SER A 52 -15.02 -0.27 -10.24
C SER A 52 -14.13 0.17 -9.07
N ARG A 53 -12.88 0.54 -9.32
CA ARG A 53 -11.97 1.07 -8.30
C ARG A 53 -12.23 2.54 -7.98
N ASP A 54 -12.91 3.28 -8.87
CA ASP A 54 -13.25 4.68 -8.67
C ASP A 54 -14.69 4.82 -8.15
N TYR A 55 -14.81 4.89 -6.85
CA TYR A 55 -16.04 5.29 -6.19
C TYR A 55 -15.93 6.70 -5.63
N THR A 56 -17.06 7.34 -5.41
CA THR A 56 -17.13 8.68 -4.82
C THR A 56 -17.72 8.61 -3.42
N ILE A 57 -17.20 9.44 -2.53
CA ILE A 57 -17.75 9.62 -1.19
C ILE A 57 -18.09 11.09 -0.98
N ALA A 58 -19.28 11.34 -0.44
CA ALA A 58 -19.66 12.67 0.00
C ALA A 58 -19.12 12.89 1.41
N ALA A 59 -18.24 13.86 1.56
CA ALA A 59 -17.73 14.31 2.85
C ALA A 59 -18.10 15.77 3.07
N PRO A 60 -18.24 16.24 4.32
CA PRO A 60 -18.46 17.68 4.60
C PRO A 60 -17.38 18.52 3.93
N ASP A 61 -17.71 19.72 3.48
CA ASP A 61 -16.69 20.65 3.02
C ASP A 61 -15.87 21.17 4.19
N TRP A 62 -14.58 21.33 3.96
CA TRP A 62 -13.61 21.75 4.95
C TRP A 62 -12.88 23.01 4.45
N ASP A 63 -12.62 23.97 5.32
CA ASP A 63 -11.91 25.22 5.01
C ASP A 63 -10.37 25.07 4.98
N GLY A 64 -9.87 23.86 5.24
CA GLY A 64 -8.45 23.57 5.26
C GLY A 64 -7.76 23.87 6.58
N GLN A 65 -8.49 24.30 7.63
CA GLN A 65 -7.92 24.63 8.93
C GLN A 65 -8.13 23.48 9.93
N VAL A 66 -7.08 23.12 10.66
CA VAL A 66 -7.11 22.12 11.73
C VAL A 66 -6.65 22.73 13.05
N ARG A 67 -7.15 22.18 14.17
CA ARG A 67 -6.78 22.62 15.52
C ARG A 67 -5.30 22.37 15.80
N GLY A 68 -4.82 21.17 15.51
CA GLY A 68 -3.43 20.78 15.66
C GLY A 68 -3.09 19.61 14.73
N ILE A 69 -1.80 19.42 14.46
CA ILE A 69 -1.31 18.36 13.61
C ILE A 69 -0.07 17.70 14.21
N ALA A 70 -0.01 16.38 14.16
CA ALA A 70 1.18 15.64 14.51
C ALA A 70 2.23 15.81 13.41
N TYR A 71 3.46 16.09 13.81
CA TYR A 71 4.55 16.40 12.92
C TYR A 71 5.74 15.47 13.14
N SER A 72 6.10 14.80 12.08
CA SER A 72 7.43 14.25 11.80
C SER A 72 7.90 14.86 10.48
N PRO A 73 9.19 15.06 10.27
CA PRO A 73 9.70 15.70 9.06
C PRO A 73 9.29 14.96 7.79
N SER A 74 8.93 15.69 6.75
CA SER A 74 8.72 15.15 5.40
C SER A 74 10.03 14.58 4.82
N HIS A 75 9.92 13.75 3.79
CA HIS A 75 11.06 13.13 3.08
C HIS A 75 11.88 12.15 3.92
N THR A 76 11.32 11.58 4.98
CA THR A 76 11.99 10.59 5.81
C THR A 76 11.64 9.19 5.31
N PHE A 77 12.57 8.56 4.57
CA PHE A 77 12.36 7.26 3.91
C PHE A 77 12.93 6.08 4.71
N THR A 78 13.91 6.33 5.56
CA THR A 78 14.57 5.30 6.37
C THR A 78 14.71 5.74 7.81
N ASP A 79 14.95 4.76 8.72
CA ASP A 79 15.30 5.07 10.11
C ASP A 79 16.56 5.93 10.21
N HIS A 80 17.51 5.77 9.27
CA HIS A 80 18.72 6.58 9.23
C HIS A 80 18.43 8.05 8.91
N ASP A 81 17.52 8.32 7.97
CA ASP A 81 17.12 9.70 7.61
C ASP A 81 16.45 10.41 8.78
N ARG A 82 15.68 9.66 9.58
CA ARG A 82 15.03 10.17 10.80
C ARG A 82 16.01 10.68 11.85
N LEU A 83 17.24 10.20 11.84
CA LEU A 83 18.30 10.60 12.78
C LEU A 83 19.13 11.79 12.27
N ASN A 84 18.91 12.27 11.06
CA ASN A 84 19.71 13.31 10.39
C ASN A 84 18.85 14.43 9.79
N ILE A 85 17.85 14.89 10.54
CA ILE A 85 16.92 15.92 10.10
C ILE A 85 17.61 17.27 10.05
N THR A 86 17.49 17.99 8.92
CA THR A 86 18.12 19.30 8.75
C THR A 86 17.17 20.44 9.12
N PRO A 87 17.72 21.59 9.61
CA PRO A 87 16.92 22.78 9.88
C PRO A 87 16.12 23.27 8.66
N GLU A 88 16.65 23.08 7.45
CA GLU A 88 16.03 23.47 6.19
C GLU A 88 14.80 22.61 5.85
N GLN A 89 14.82 21.31 6.21
CA GLN A 89 13.62 20.45 6.11
C GLN A 89 12.54 20.95 7.05
N ILE A 90 12.90 21.14 8.33
CA ILE A 90 11.95 21.65 9.33
C ILE A 90 11.38 23.00 8.91
N ASP A 91 12.21 23.89 8.36
CA ASP A 91 11.77 25.24 7.95
C ASP A 91 10.73 25.19 6.82
N ARG A 92 10.96 24.35 5.79
CA ARG A 92 9.98 24.13 4.71
C ARG A 92 8.66 23.57 5.24
N ASP A 93 8.75 22.55 6.11
CA ASP A 93 7.58 21.89 6.66
C ASP A 93 6.76 22.85 7.55
N MET A 94 7.43 23.64 8.39
CA MET A 94 6.76 24.65 9.21
C MET A 94 6.10 25.74 8.38
N ALA A 95 6.73 26.18 7.30
CA ALA A 95 6.15 27.14 6.36
C ALA A 95 4.82 26.62 5.76
N GLN A 96 4.79 25.35 5.40
CA GLN A 96 3.60 24.70 4.83
C GLN A 96 2.52 24.47 5.91
N LEU A 97 2.86 23.86 7.03
CA LEU A 97 1.92 23.53 8.09
C LEU A 97 1.29 24.78 8.72
N SER A 98 2.01 25.90 8.81
CA SER A 98 1.48 27.17 9.35
C SER A 98 0.30 27.72 8.53
N GLN A 99 0.09 27.26 7.31
CA GLN A 99 -1.04 27.67 6.49
C GLN A 99 -2.34 26.94 6.86
N ILE A 100 -2.24 25.79 7.55
CA ILE A 100 -3.39 24.95 7.90
C ILE A 100 -3.60 24.78 9.40
N THR A 101 -2.61 25.12 10.24
CA THR A 101 -2.73 25.01 11.71
C THR A 101 -1.91 26.07 12.44
N GLY A 102 -2.30 26.36 13.67
CA GLY A 102 -1.50 27.14 14.64
C GLY A 102 -0.74 26.27 15.65
N HIS A 103 -0.96 24.94 15.64
CA HIS A 103 -0.42 24.04 16.66
C HIS A 103 0.15 22.78 16.04
N ILE A 104 1.39 22.43 16.41
CA ILE A 104 2.00 21.16 16.03
C ILE A 104 2.36 20.33 17.26
N ARG A 105 2.40 19.02 17.10
CA ARG A 105 2.86 18.06 18.08
C ARG A 105 4.05 17.30 17.51
N THR A 106 5.12 17.11 18.29
CA THR A 106 6.25 16.25 17.95
C THR A 106 6.29 15.00 18.82
N TYR A 107 7.17 14.05 18.49
CA TYR A 107 7.28 12.76 19.20
C TYR A 107 8.59 12.60 19.95
N THR A 108 9.66 13.30 19.55
CA THR A 108 11.00 13.19 20.11
C THR A 108 11.74 14.51 19.97
N VAL A 109 12.80 14.67 20.72
CA VAL A 109 13.80 15.75 20.56
C VAL A 109 15.12 15.24 19.95
N ALA A 110 15.24 13.94 19.69
CA ALA A 110 16.41 13.37 19.05
C ALA A 110 16.49 13.72 17.57
N GLY A 111 17.64 13.43 16.93
CA GLY A 111 17.82 13.56 15.48
C GLY A 111 17.65 14.98 14.93
N GLY A 112 17.82 16.03 15.72
CA GLY A 112 17.62 17.42 15.31
C GLY A 112 16.23 17.97 15.56
N MET A 113 15.29 17.17 16.10
CA MET A 113 13.93 17.60 16.41
C MET A 113 13.85 18.62 17.55
N ASP A 114 14.87 18.72 18.39
CA ASP A 114 15.01 19.78 19.42
C ASP A 114 15.02 21.20 18.83
N GLN A 115 15.29 21.36 17.52
CA GLN A 115 15.27 22.61 16.80
C GLN A 115 13.87 23.05 16.36
N VAL A 116 12.90 22.15 16.31
CA VAL A 116 11.53 22.41 15.85
C VAL A 116 10.91 23.62 16.56
N PRO A 117 10.94 23.76 17.88
CA PRO A 117 10.30 24.90 18.55
C PRO A 117 10.91 26.25 18.14
N ARG A 118 12.22 26.31 17.96
CA ARG A 118 12.92 27.53 17.51
C ARG A 118 12.53 27.93 16.10
N ILE A 119 12.36 26.95 15.21
CA ILE A 119 11.99 27.19 13.80
C ILE A 119 10.49 27.51 13.73
N ALA A 120 9.62 26.74 14.38
CA ALA A 120 8.16 26.92 14.42
C ALA A 120 7.76 28.34 14.88
N ARG A 121 8.53 28.93 15.78
CA ARG A 121 8.34 30.31 16.23
C ARG A 121 8.30 31.34 15.09
N ARG A 122 9.08 31.14 14.01
CA ARG A 122 9.14 32.05 12.87
C ARG A 122 7.80 32.13 12.13
N TYR A 123 7.03 31.07 12.21
CA TYR A 123 5.75 30.88 11.52
C TYR A 123 4.55 31.06 12.45
N GLY A 124 4.77 31.51 13.70
CA GLY A 124 3.70 31.71 14.66
C GLY A 124 3.09 30.44 15.23
N LEU A 125 3.71 29.27 14.99
CA LEU A 125 3.24 27.98 15.48
C LEU A 125 3.59 27.77 16.95
N THR A 126 2.68 27.16 17.71
CA THR A 126 2.94 26.61 19.04
C THR A 126 3.24 25.13 18.94
N VAL A 127 4.01 24.60 19.91
CA VAL A 127 4.52 23.23 19.89
C VAL A 127 4.13 22.47 21.15
N SER A 128 3.47 21.34 21.00
CA SER A 128 3.39 20.29 22.00
C SER A 128 4.58 19.36 21.80
N LEU A 129 5.59 19.51 22.68
CA LEU A 129 6.87 18.84 22.52
C LEU A 129 6.80 17.40 23.04
N GLY A 130 7.00 16.41 22.18
CA GLY A 130 7.13 15.00 22.55
C GLY A 130 8.53 14.66 23.03
N LEU A 131 8.59 13.79 24.01
CA LEU A 131 9.80 13.13 24.51
C LEU A 131 9.59 11.64 24.34
N TRP A 132 10.40 10.99 23.51
CA TRP A 132 10.29 9.54 23.29
C TRP A 132 10.81 8.78 24.49
N ILE A 133 9.95 8.00 25.12
CA ILE A 133 10.31 7.06 26.19
C ILE A 133 10.20 5.65 25.65
N GLY A 134 11.31 4.92 25.70
CA GLY A 134 11.43 3.54 25.23
C GLY A 134 12.02 2.63 26.31
N SER A 135 12.38 1.41 25.92
CA SER A 135 13.00 0.41 26.81
C SER A 135 14.48 0.71 27.14
N ASP A 136 15.15 1.56 26.36
CA ASP A 136 16.52 2.01 26.64
C ASP A 136 16.50 3.18 27.63
N LEU A 137 16.83 2.88 28.88
CA LEU A 137 16.79 3.85 29.99
C LEU A 137 17.83 4.97 29.84
N ASP A 138 19.00 4.69 29.27
CA ASP A 138 20.03 5.70 29.03
C ASP A 138 19.62 6.68 27.94
N GLN A 139 18.92 6.18 26.92
CA GLN A 139 18.35 7.03 25.88
C GLN A 139 17.20 7.89 26.45
N ASN A 140 16.35 7.34 27.33
CA ASN A 140 15.30 8.11 28.01
C ASN A 140 15.89 9.28 28.81
N GLU A 141 17.01 9.07 29.50
CA GLU A 141 17.70 10.11 30.26
C GLU A 141 18.19 11.26 29.35
N LYS A 142 18.76 10.91 28.21
CA LYS A 142 19.19 11.90 27.19
C LYS A 142 18.02 12.66 26.61
N GLU A 143 16.95 11.96 26.26
CA GLU A 143 15.72 12.52 25.72
C GLU A 143 15.12 13.54 26.69
N ILE A 144 14.92 13.16 27.95
CA ILE A 144 14.36 14.01 29.01
C ILE A 144 15.25 15.24 29.26
N SER A 145 16.56 15.04 29.37
CA SER A 145 17.49 16.15 29.65
C SER A 145 17.55 17.16 28.50
N THR A 146 17.53 16.67 27.25
CA THR A 146 17.49 17.51 26.04
C THR A 146 16.16 18.22 25.94
N GLY A 147 15.05 17.52 26.18
CA GLY A 147 13.70 18.09 26.16
C GLY A 147 13.51 19.22 27.17
N ILE A 148 13.94 19.02 28.42
CA ILE A 148 13.88 20.08 29.44
C ILE A 148 14.66 21.33 28.97
N LYS A 149 15.86 21.16 28.41
CA LYS A 149 16.65 22.28 27.87
C LYS A 149 15.92 22.96 26.72
N ALA A 150 15.35 22.21 25.79
CA ALA A 150 14.60 22.73 24.65
C ALA A 150 13.38 23.54 25.12
N VAL A 151 12.63 23.04 26.10
CA VAL A 151 11.47 23.77 26.69
C VAL A 151 11.93 25.07 27.36
N LEU A 152 12.96 25.03 28.19
CA LEU A 152 13.46 26.20 28.90
C LEU A 152 13.96 27.32 27.95
N ALA A 153 14.58 26.91 26.82
CA ALA A 153 15.02 27.85 25.77
C ALA A 153 13.86 28.41 24.93
N ASN A 154 12.73 27.66 24.79
CA ASN A 154 11.63 28.01 23.89
C ASN A 154 10.27 28.18 24.61
N ARG A 155 10.28 28.65 25.86
CA ARG A 155 9.11 28.71 26.76
C ARG A 155 7.90 29.46 26.18
N ARG A 156 8.07 30.36 25.21
CA ARG A 156 6.97 31.14 24.61
C ARG A 156 6.25 30.37 23.49
N VAL A 157 6.87 29.31 22.98
CA VAL A 157 6.39 28.53 21.84
C VAL A 157 5.86 27.16 22.27
N ILE A 158 6.46 26.61 23.32
CA ILE A 158 6.04 25.31 23.86
C ILE A 158 4.97 25.56 24.95
N ASP A 159 3.79 25.00 24.77
CA ASP A 159 2.66 25.10 25.69
C ASP A 159 2.51 23.83 26.56
N ARG A 160 2.98 22.69 26.06
CA ARG A 160 2.92 21.42 26.77
C ARG A 160 4.06 20.47 26.38
N VAL A 161 4.32 19.48 27.25
CA VAL A 161 5.30 18.41 27.03
C VAL A 161 4.60 17.08 27.20
N ILE A 162 4.84 16.18 26.24
CA ILE A 162 4.28 14.83 26.18
C ILE A 162 5.41 13.86 26.50
N VAL A 163 5.41 13.25 27.67
CA VAL A 163 6.45 12.34 28.15
C VAL A 163 6.03 10.90 27.82
N GLY A 164 6.56 10.36 26.75
CA GLY A 164 6.18 9.05 26.21
C GLY A 164 4.98 9.14 25.25
N ASN A 165 5.06 8.32 24.21
CA ASN A 165 4.02 8.09 23.22
C ASN A 165 3.75 6.61 23.11
N GLU A 166 2.59 6.13 23.54
CA GLU A 166 2.21 4.71 23.57
C GLU A 166 3.21 3.80 24.31
N THR A 167 3.87 4.38 25.27
CA THR A 167 4.93 3.72 26.04
C THR A 167 4.40 2.54 26.85
N MET A 168 3.19 2.70 27.41
CA MET A 168 2.51 1.61 28.13
C MET A 168 1.96 0.57 27.15
N LEU A 169 1.40 0.99 26.01
CA LEU A 169 0.93 0.07 24.98
C LEU A 169 2.06 -0.84 24.47
N ARG A 170 3.26 -0.29 24.28
CA ARG A 170 4.44 -1.05 23.83
C ARG A 170 5.09 -1.87 24.96
N GLY A 171 4.75 -1.59 26.22
CA GLY A 171 5.36 -2.24 27.37
C GLY A 171 6.83 -1.88 27.59
N ASP A 172 7.25 -0.70 27.18
CA ASP A 172 8.63 -0.22 27.24
C ASP A 172 9.12 0.01 28.69
N VAL A 173 8.24 0.54 29.53
CA VAL A 173 8.50 0.81 30.95
C VAL A 173 7.25 0.48 31.78
N THR A 174 7.40 0.40 33.10
CA THR A 174 6.26 0.25 34.02
C THR A 174 5.53 1.59 34.24
N ALA A 175 4.28 1.53 34.73
CA ALA A 175 3.51 2.72 35.08
C ALA A 175 4.24 3.59 36.12
N ASP A 176 4.90 2.98 37.09
CA ASP A 176 5.69 3.70 38.10
C ASP A 176 6.88 4.41 37.49
N GLN A 177 7.59 3.77 36.55
CA GLN A 177 8.71 4.42 35.84
C GLN A 177 8.22 5.58 34.99
N LEU A 178 7.12 5.40 34.24
CA LEU A 178 6.55 6.48 33.44
C LEU A 178 6.11 7.65 34.32
N ASN A 179 5.41 7.38 35.42
CA ASN A 179 5.02 8.39 36.40
C ASN A 179 6.22 9.12 37.01
N ALA A 180 7.33 8.42 37.27
CA ALA A 180 8.56 9.05 37.77
C ALA A 180 9.18 9.99 36.72
N TYR A 181 9.19 9.62 35.44
CA TYR A 181 9.63 10.50 34.35
C TYR A 181 8.73 11.73 34.18
N ILE A 182 7.40 11.55 34.21
CA ILE A 182 6.42 12.64 34.14
C ILE A 182 6.63 13.63 35.29
N LYS A 183 6.74 13.13 36.52
CA LYS A 183 6.99 13.95 37.72
C LYS A 183 8.29 14.73 37.61
N ARG A 184 9.37 14.08 37.19
CA ARG A 184 10.69 14.73 37.00
C ARG A 184 10.64 15.87 35.98
N VAL A 185 9.96 15.65 34.83
CA VAL A 185 9.79 16.68 33.80
C VAL A 185 8.95 17.84 34.36
N ARG A 186 7.86 17.54 35.09
CA ARG A 186 7.01 18.57 35.71
C ARG A 186 7.78 19.41 36.72
N ASP A 187 8.56 18.78 37.62
CA ASP A 187 9.31 19.47 38.66
C ASP A 187 10.40 20.40 38.08
N ALA A 188 10.89 20.09 36.87
CA ALA A 188 11.89 20.88 36.18
C ALA A 188 11.34 22.04 35.35
N LEU A 189 10.01 22.11 35.13
CA LEU A 189 9.40 23.07 34.19
C LEU A 189 8.49 24.10 34.93
N PRO A 190 8.34 25.31 34.37
CA PRO A 190 7.39 26.27 34.91
C PRO A 190 5.94 25.75 34.89
N ALA A 191 5.15 26.02 35.92
CA ALA A 191 3.77 25.52 36.09
C ALA A 191 2.80 25.80 34.91
N ARG A 192 3.09 26.83 34.10
CA ARG A 192 2.29 27.14 32.90
C ARG A 192 2.48 26.09 31.76
N ILE A 193 3.60 25.38 31.75
CA ILE A 193 3.86 24.31 30.78
C ILE A 193 3.18 23.05 31.28
N LYS A 194 2.19 22.58 30.56
CA LYS A 194 1.45 21.37 30.94
C LYS A 194 2.25 20.11 30.60
N VAL A 195 2.21 19.12 31.49
CA VAL A 195 2.93 17.84 31.30
C VAL A 195 1.91 16.72 31.23
N THR A 196 2.08 15.85 30.25
CA THR A 196 1.22 14.68 30.00
C THR A 196 2.02 13.52 29.43
N THR A 197 1.36 12.39 29.22
CA THR A 197 1.77 11.29 28.34
C THR A 197 0.67 11.03 27.31
N ALA A 198 0.98 10.34 26.22
CA ALA A 198 0.04 10.07 25.17
C ALA A 198 -0.14 8.55 25.01
N GLU A 199 -1.38 8.07 25.15
CA GLU A 199 -1.72 6.63 25.07
C GLU A 199 -3.06 6.43 24.37
N PRO A 200 -3.32 5.22 23.81
CA PRO A 200 -4.64 4.85 23.32
C PRO A 200 -5.70 4.87 24.43
N TRP A 201 -6.95 5.05 24.06
CA TRP A 201 -8.07 5.09 25.00
C TRP A 201 -8.13 3.84 25.91
N SER A 202 -7.82 2.66 25.34
CA SER A 202 -7.82 1.39 26.08
C SER A 202 -6.76 1.38 27.18
N THR A 203 -5.57 1.91 26.91
CA THR A 203 -4.48 2.02 27.90
C THR A 203 -4.86 2.97 29.04
N TRP A 204 -5.41 4.14 28.71
CA TRP A 204 -5.92 5.07 29.73
C TRP A 204 -6.98 4.44 30.62
N PHE A 205 -7.85 3.59 30.04
CA PHE A 205 -8.91 2.91 30.77
C PHE A 205 -8.40 1.76 31.65
N THR A 206 -7.41 0.98 31.15
CA THR A 206 -6.88 -0.20 31.86
C THR A 206 -5.76 0.12 32.86
N THR A 207 -5.13 1.29 32.72
CA THR A 207 -3.99 1.73 33.56
C THR A 207 -4.21 3.17 34.01
N PRO A 208 -5.31 3.46 34.74
CA PRO A 208 -5.68 4.84 35.11
C PRO A 208 -4.67 5.51 36.05
N GLU A 209 -3.81 4.76 36.70
CA GLU A 209 -2.75 5.29 37.58
C GLU A 209 -1.73 6.16 36.85
N ILE A 210 -1.54 6.03 35.53
CA ILE A 210 -0.70 6.95 34.77
C ILE A 210 -1.31 8.38 34.70
N GLY A 211 -2.61 8.47 34.94
CA GLY A 211 -3.33 9.73 35.00
C GLY A 211 -3.05 10.58 36.24
N GLN A 212 -2.46 10.02 37.31
CA GLN A 212 -2.26 10.72 38.57
C GLN A 212 -1.32 11.92 38.46
N ASN A 213 -0.27 11.78 37.66
CA ASN A 213 0.77 12.79 37.53
C ASN A 213 0.69 13.64 36.26
N VAL A 214 -0.34 13.54 35.45
CA VAL A 214 -0.52 14.37 34.25
C VAL A 214 -1.44 15.57 34.50
N ASP A 215 -1.25 16.66 33.77
CA ASP A 215 -2.13 17.82 33.79
C ASP A 215 -3.31 17.69 32.83
N ILE A 216 -3.16 16.87 31.80
CA ILE A 216 -4.07 16.70 30.69
C ILE A 216 -4.10 15.21 30.33
N ILE A 217 -5.26 14.68 29.99
CA ILE A 217 -5.37 13.36 29.35
C ILE A 217 -5.17 13.53 27.85
N PHE A 218 -4.12 12.92 27.30
CA PHE A 218 -3.78 13.03 25.90
C PHE A 218 -4.03 11.67 25.21
N VAL A 219 -5.26 11.49 24.72
CA VAL A 219 -5.80 10.20 24.30
C VAL A 219 -5.71 10.00 22.78
N HIS A 220 -5.29 8.84 22.33
CA HIS A 220 -5.36 8.44 20.91
C HIS A 220 -6.69 7.75 20.63
N LEU A 221 -7.39 8.22 19.58
CA LEU A 221 -8.67 7.70 19.11
C LEU A 221 -8.53 7.38 17.61
N LEU A 222 -8.13 6.15 17.32
CA LEU A 222 -7.81 5.69 15.96
C LEU A 222 -8.75 4.56 15.54
N PRO A 223 -9.95 4.86 15.03
CA PRO A 223 -10.97 3.86 14.67
C PRO A 223 -10.50 2.82 13.66
N TYR A 224 -9.54 3.18 12.81
CA TYR A 224 -8.96 2.25 11.84
C TYR A 224 -8.33 1.03 12.54
N TRP A 225 -7.55 1.25 13.59
CA TRP A 225 -6.90 0.15 14.32
C TRP A 225 -7.88 -0.77 15.03
N GLU A 226 -9.08 -0.27 15.33
CA GLU A 226 -10.19 -1.05 15.91
C GLU A 226 -11.05 -1.76 14.85
N GLY A 227 -10.71 -1.62 13.56
CA GLY A 227 -11.45 -2.24 12.46
C GLY A 227 -12.84 -1.63 12.21
N THR A 228 -13.06 -0.40 12.65
CA THR A 228 -14.34 0.32 12.53
C THR A 228 -14.51 0.87 11.12
N ASP A 229 -15.70 0.72 10.52
CA ASP A 229 -16.03 1.36 9.24
C ASP A 229 -15.89 2.89 9.35
N VAL A 230 -15.38 3.53 8.29
CA VAL A 230 -15.09 4.97 8.29
C VAL A 230 -16.32 5.83 8.58
N ARG A 231 -17.52 5.41 8.18
CA ARG A 231 -18.77 6.13 8.44
C ARG A 231 -19.23 6.04 9.90
N SER A 232 -18.74 5.05 10.63
CA SER A 232 -19.01 4.86 12.06
C SER A 232 -17.94 5.50 12.95
N SER A 233 -16.89 6.07 12.36
CA SER A 233 -15.71 6.59 13.09
C SER A 233 -16.06 7.72 14.05
N MET A 234 -16.96 8.62 13.68
CA MET A 234 -17.37 9.73 14.57
C MET A 234 -18.12 9.22 15.80
N SER A 235 -18.98 8.22 15.64
CA SER A 235 -19.67 7.55 16.77
C SER A 235 -18.67 6.82 17.68
N PHE A 236 -17.67 6.16 17.09
CA PHE A 236 -16.58 5.53 17.84
C PHE A 236 -15.82 6.58 18.67
N ILE A 237 -15.37 7.68 18.06
CA ILE A 237 -14.60 8.73 18.72
C ILE A 237 -15.42 9.33 19.87
N GLY A 238 -16.67 9.72 19.64
CA GLY A 238 -17.52 10.29 20.67
C GLY A 238 -17.73 9.36 21.86
N LYS A 239 -18.04 8.08 21.59
CA LYS A 239 -18.20 7.07 22.64
C LYS A 239 -16.96 6.92 23.52
N HIS A 240 -15.77 6.79 22.89
CA HIS A 240 -14.55 6.55 23.66
C HIS A 240 -14.03 7.83 24.35
N TYR A 241 -14.26 8.99 23.76
CA TYR A 241 -14.05 10.27 24.45
C TYR A 241 -14.89 10.35 25.72
N ASP A 242 -16.17 10.00 25.67
CA ASP A 242 -17.07 10.02 26.83
C ASP A 242 -16.66 9.00 27.91
N ILE A 243 -16.12 7.84 27.53
CA ILE A 243 -15.56 6.88 28.48
C ILE A 243 -14.39 7.50 29.25
N ILE A 244 -13.46 8.13 28.55
CA ILE A 244 -12.29 8.77 29.15
C ILE A 244 -12.72 9.98 30.01
N ALA A 245 -13.69 10.76 29.56
CA ALA A 245 -14.21 11.90 30.33
C ALA A 245 -14.86 11.48 31.66
N LYS A 246 -15.46 10.30 31.70
CA LYS A 246 -16.04 9.74 32.95
C LYS A 246 -14.95 9.21 33.88
N GLU A 247 -13.88 8.63 33.34
CA GLU A 247 -12.76 8.12 34.14
C GLU A 247 -11.91 9.25 34.75
N PHE A 248 -11.77 10.37 34.02
CA PHE A 248 -10.95 11.52 34.43
C PHE A 248 -11.76 12.83 34.46
N PRO A 249 -12.79 12.97 35.31
CA PRO A 249 -13.75 14.09 35.28
C PRO A 249 -13.09 15.45 35.56
N ASP A 250 -11.98 15.47 36.30
CA ASP A 250 -11.31 16.69 36.72
C ASP A 250 -10.15 17.11 35.78
N LYS A 251 -9.94 16.39 34.68
CA LYS A 251 -8.81 16.65 33.78
C LYS A 251 -9.29 17.04 32.37
N PRO A 252 -8.68 18.10 31.78
CA PRO A 252 -8.90 18.38 30.37
C PRO A 252 -8.48 17.18 29.50
N ILE A 253 -9.24 16.92 28.46
CA ILE A 253 -8.93 15.84 27.50
C ILE A 253 -8.57 16.48 26.16
N ILE A 254 -7.50 15.99 25.56
CA ILE A 254 -7.09 16.31 24.19
C ILE A 254 -6.99 15.01 23.41
N ILE A 255 -7.59 14.98 22.23
CA ILE A 255 -7.39 13.86 21.31
C ILE A 255 -5.99 14.03 20.69
N GLY A 256 -5.04 13.23 21.20
CA GLY A 256 -3.64 13.31 20.82
C GLY A 256 -3.37 12.83 19.41
N GLU A 257 -4.14 11.85 18.95
CA GLU A 257 -4.11 11.35 17.58
C GLU A 257 -5.51 10.95 17.14
N ALA A 258 -5.91 11.46 15.97
CA ALA A 258 -7.03 11.00 15.18
C ALA A 258 -6.63 11.03 13.71
N GLY A 259 -6.87 9.95 12.98
CA GLY A 259 -6.43 9.84 11.59
C GLY A 259 -7.03 8.62 10.90
N TRP A 260 -6.78 8.54 9.59
CA TRP A 260 -7.16 7.43 8.74
C TRP A 260 -6.13 7.28 7.62
N PRO A 261 -5.65 6.05 7.32
CA PRO A 261 -4.63 5.86 6.28
C PRO A 261 -5.24 5.89 4.88
N SER A 262 -4.51 6.46 3.92
CA SER A 262 -4.93 6.51 2.51
C SER A 262 -4.66 5.23 1.74
N GLU A 263 -3.71 4.43 2.18
CA GLU A 263 -3.28 3.20 1.51
C GLU A 263 -2.97 2.09 2.53
N GLY A 264 -2.90 0.85 2.05
CA GLY A 264 -2.52 -0.31 2.82
C GLY A 264 -3.65 -1.31 3.02
N ARG A 265 -3.50 -2.21 3.99
CA ARG A 265 -4.40 -3.34 4.20
C ARG A 265 -5.73 -2.91 4.83
N THR A 266 -6.79 -3.63 4.51
CA THR A 266 -8.06 -3.55 5.24
C THR A 266 -7.94 -4.23 6.61
N ARG A 267 -8.48 -3.60 7.67
CA ARG A 267 -8.56 -4.15 9.02
C ARG A 267 -10.02 -4.23 9.47
N GLY A 268 -10.58 -5.43 9.57
CA GLY A 268 -12.01 -5.59 9.85
C GLY A 268 -12.86 -4.88 8.80
N SER A 269 -13.65 -3.88 9.21
CA SER A 269 -14.45 -3.03 8.30
C SER A 269 -13.72 -1.73 7.91
N ALA A 270 -12.53 -1.48 8.45
CA ALA A 270 -11.74 -0.30 8.15
C ALA A 270 -10.93 -0.50 6.86
N VAL A 271 -11.29 0.21 5.81
CA VAL A 271 -10.62 0.18 4.51
C VAL A 271 -9.74 1.41 4.37
N ALA A 272 -8.43 1.20 4.23
CA ALA A 272 -7.49 2.25 3.87
C ALA A 272 -7.74 2.68 2.42
N SER A 273 -7.98 3.96 2.17
CA SER A 273 -8.13 4.53 0.83
C SER A 273 -8.13 6.05 0.87
N HIS A 274 -7.74 6.71 -0.22
CA HIS A 274 -7.78 8.17 -0.34
C HIS A 274 -9.18 8.75 -0.08
N ALA A 275 -10.23 8.09 -0.55
CA ALA A 275 -11.60 8.54 -0.31
C ALA A 275 -11.99 8.46 1.17
N ASN A 276 -11.58 7.38 1.86
CA ASN A 276 -11.89 7.20 3.27
C ASN A 276 -11.05 8.11 4.18
N GLU A 277 -9.79 8.35 3.86
CA GLU A 277 -8.96 9.34 4.54
C GLU A 277 -9.59 10.74 4.45
N ALA A 278 -9.91 11.19 3.25
CA ALA A 278 -10.55 12.48 3.02
C ALA A 278 -11.90 12.60 3.75
N TYR A 279 -12.72 11.54 3.71
CA TYR A 279 -13.98 11.51 4.46
C TYR A 279 -13.75 11.62 5.96
N PHE A 280 -12.82 10.81 6.50
CA PHE A 280 -12.52 10.81 7.93
C PHE A 280 -12.04 12.18 8.38
N VAL A 281 -11.03 12.75 7.72
CA VAL A 281 -10.46 14.04 8.12
C VAL A 281 -11.52 15.15 8.09
N ARG A 282 -12.26 15.26 7.00
CA ARG A 282 -13.29 16.30 6.83
C ARG A 282 -14.44 16.16 7.83
N ALA A 283 -14.92 14.92 8.03
CA ALA A 283 -15.99 14.65 9.01
C ALA A 283 -15.51 14.83 10.45
N PHE A 284 -14.26 14.45 10.75
CA PHE A 284 -13.68 14.57 12.09
C PHE A 284 -13.46 16.02 12.47
N VAL A 285 -12.92 16.85 11.59
CA VAL A 285 -12.71 18.28 11.85
C VAL A 285 -14.03 18.97 12.18
N GLN A 286 -15.07 18.71 11.37
CA GLN A 286 -16.40 19.25 11.64
C GLN A 286 -16.96 18.73 12.97
N TYR A 287 -16.89 17.43 13.21
CA TYR A 287 -17.39 16.81 14.45
C TYR A 287 -16.68 17.34 15.70
N ALA A 288 -15.35 17.47 15.64
CA ALA A 288 -14.56 18.00 16.74
C ALA A 288 -14.88 19.48 17.03
N MET A 289 -15.13 20.27 15.98
CA MET A 289 -15.57 21.67 16.13
C MET A 289 -16.96 21.76 16.79
N GLU A 290 -17.91 20.92 16.36
CA GLU A 290 -19.26 20.88 16.93
C GLU A 290 -19.25 20.46 18.42
N LYS A 291 -18.33 19.54 18.78
CA LYS A 291 -18.17 19.05 20.16
C LYS A 291 -17.25 19.90 21.03
N GLY A 292 -16.53 20.85 20.45
CA GLY A 292 -15.53 21.64 21.17
C GLY A 292 -14.30 20.82 21.59
N TYR A 293 -13.94 19.77 20.85
CA TYR A 293 -12.78 18.93 21.15
C TYR A 293 -11.48 19.63 20.75
N ASP A 294 -10.48 19.53 21.62
CA ASP A 294 -9.09 19.84 21.30
C ASP A 294 -8.45 18.57 20.72
N TYR A 295 -7.69 18.70 19.60
CA TYR A 295 -7.16 17.53 18.92
C TYR A 295 -5.91 17.83 18.10
N TYR A 296 -5.19 16.74 17.78
CA TYR A 296 -4.15 16.68 16.76
C TYR A 296 -4.52 15.62 15.71
N LEU A 297 -4.49 16.01 14.42
CA LEU A 297 -4.59 15.03 13.35
C LEU A 297 -3.28 14.26 13.22
N MET A 298 -3.37 12.96 13.07
CA MET A 298 -2.29 12.08 12.67
C MET A 298 -2.42 11.87 11.17
N GLU A 299 -1.55 12.41 10.33
CA GLU A 299 -0.43 13.30 10.64
C GLU A 299 -0.19 14.31 9.50
N GLY A 300 0.82 15.16 9.61
CA GLY A 300 1.10 16.19 8.59
C GLY A 300 1.55 15.58 7.26
N TYR A 301 2.54 14.71 7.30
CA TYR A 301 3.17 14.11 6.13
C TYR A 301 3.19 12.60 6.23
N ASP A 302 3.09 11.92 5.10
CA ASP A 302 3.36 10.50 5.00
C ASP A 302 4.78 10.16 5.49
N GLN A 303 4.90 9.01 6.16
CA GLN A 303 6.14 8.57 6.83
C GLN A 303 6.59 7.21 6.30
N PRO A 304 7.30 7.14 5.18
CA PRO A 304 7.69 5.88 4.52
C PRO A 304 8.39 4.87 5.43
N TRP A 305 9.21 5.33 6.36
CA TRP A 305 9.94 4.50 7.31
C TRP A 305 9.05 3.69 8.27
N LYS A 306 7.80 4.12 8.50
CA LYS A 306 6.85 3.42 9.39
C LYS A 306 6.36 2.08 8.83
N ASN A 307 6.57 1.80 7.54
CA ASN A 307 6.19 0.52 6.92
C ASN A 307 6.80 -0.68 7.65
N THR A 308 8.00 -0.56 8.21
CA THR A 308 8.67 -1.65 8.94
C THR A 308 8.07 -1.93 10.31
N GLY A 309 7.49 -0.93 10.98
CA GLY A 309 6.93 -1.06 12.33
C GLY A 309 5.43 -1.29 12.37
N GLU A 310 4.68 -0.56 11.56
CA GLU A 310 3.21 -0.55 11.57
C GLU A 310 2.60 -1.36 10.40
N GLY A 311 3.46 -1.91 9.54
CA GLY A 311 3.06 -2.59 8.30
C GLY A 311 2.66 -1.58 7.22
N ALA A 312 2.13 -2.08 6.09
CA ALA A 312 1.88 -1.30 4.88
C ALA A 312 1.04 -0.01 5.08
N VAL A 313 0.29 0.13 6.16
CA VAL A 313 -0.49 1.34 6.44
C VAL A 313 0.31 2.45 7.14
N GLY A 314 1.42 2.09 7.80
CA GLY A 314 2.18 3.02 8.66
C GLY A 314 2.67 4.26 7.92
N ALA A 315 2.98 4.11 6.63
CA ALA A 315 3.50 5.20 5.82
C ALA A 315 2.45 6.24 5.39
N TYR A 316 1.14 5.95 5.45
CA TYR A 316 0.11 6.65 4.65
C TYR A 316 -0.92 7.42 5.47
N TRP A 317 -0.54 8.00 6.60
CA TRP A 317 -1.43 8.76 7.49
C TRP A 317 -1.40 10.28 7.27
N GLY A 318 -0.50 10.77 6.42
CA GLY A 318 -0.29 12.19 6.20
C GLY A 318 -1.42 12.88 5.45
N LEU A 319 -1.72 14.15 5.78
CA LEU A 319 -2.53 15.04 4.93
C LEU A 319 -1.81 15.36 3.62
N PHE A 320 -0.49 15.37 3.67
CA PHE A 320 0.40 15.51 2.53
C PHE A 320 1.17 14.21 2.32
N ASP A 321 1.49 13.90 1.06
CA ASP A 321 2.43 12.84 0.75
C ASP A 321 3.86 13.17 1.25
N ALA A 322 4.78 12.22 1.17
CA ALA A 322 6.18 12.42 1.60
C ALA A 322 6.91 13.52 0.82
N THR A 323 6.36 14.02 -0.28
CA THR A 323 6.91 15.13 -1.09
C THR A 323 6.23 16.46 -0.83
N GLY A 324 5.22 16.49 0.06
CA GLY A 324 4.50 17.67 0.48
C GLY A 324 3.28 18.03 -0.40
N HIS A 325 2.82 17.15 -1.29
CA HIS A 325 1.60 17.39 -2.05
C HIS A 325 0.35 16.95 -1.26
N PRO A 326 -0.74 17.74 -1.30
CA PRO A 326 -1.98 17.36 -0.64
C PRO A 326 -2.59 16.12 -1.31
N LYS A 327 -3.04 15.16 -0.51
CA LYS A 327 -3.55 13.87 -1.00
C LYS A 327 -5.01 13.91 -1.44
N PHE A 328 -5.77 14.91 -1.01
CA PHE A 328 -7.17 15.05 -1.38
C PHE A 328 -7.65 16.51 -1.37
N ASN A 329 -8.79 16.74 -2.01
CA ASN A 329 -9.44 18.07 -2.03
C ASN A 329 -10.22 18.34 -0.74
N PHE A 330 -10.22 19.58 -0.30
CA PHE A 330 -10.89 20.02 0.92
C PHE A 330 -12.40 20.23 0.76
N SER A 331 -12.89 20.30 -0.48
CA SER A 331 -14.32 20.50 -0.79
C SER A 331 -14.79 19.64 -1.95
N GLY A 332 -16.11 19.49 -2.08
CA GLY A 332 -16.73 18.71 -3.13
C GLY A 332 -16.66 17.20 -2.93
N LEU A 333 -17.05 16.44 -3.96
CA LEU A 333 -16.98 14.97 -3.94
C LEU A 333 -15.53 14.49 -3.96
N VAL A 334 -15.23 13.53 -3.09
CA VAL A 334 -13.95 12.85 -3.08
C VAL A 334 -14.04 11.61 -3.95
N ARG A 335 -13.06 11.41 -4.82
CA ARG A 335 -12.93 10.24 -5.70
C ARG A 335 -11.80 9.36 -5.22
N ASN A 336 -12.05 8.06 -5.16
CA ASN A 336 -11.06 7.10 -4.69
C ASN A 336 -9.89 6.91 -5.68
N PHE A 337 -10.20 6.84 -6.97
CA PHE A 337 -9.20 6.57 -8.00
C PHE A 337 -9.42 7.43 -9.25
N PRO A 338 -9.12 8.74 -9.19
CA PRO A 338 -9.39 9.67 -10.32
C PRO A 338 -8.69 9.27 -11.63
N ALA A 339 -7.55 8.59 -11.54
CA ALA A 339 -6.74 8.16 -12.68
C ALA A 339 -7.33 6.95 -13.44
N TRP A 340 -8.42 6.32 -12.97
CA TRP A 340 -8.97 5.08 -13.51
C TRP A 340 -9.14 5.07 -15.03
N LYS A 341 -9.49 6.22 -15.65
CA LYS A 341 -9.68 6.33 -17.09
C LYS A 341 -8.41 6.07 -17.89
N ILE A 342 -7.26 6.53 -17.37
CA ILE A 342 -5.95 6.32 -17.98
C ILE A 342 -5.58 4.84 -17.90
N TYR A 343 -5.73 4.24 -16.71
CA TYR A 343 -5.48 2.82 -16.50
C TYR A 343 -6.43 1.93 -17.32
N ALA A 344 -7.70 2.29 -17.40
CA ALA A 344 -8.68 1.60 -18.26
C ALA A 344 -8.29 1.64 -19.73
N LEU A 345 -7.82 2.79 -20.22
CA LEU A 345 -7.36 2.93 -21.62
C LEU A 345 -6.12 2.08 -21.89
N ILE A 346 -5.14 2.11 -21.00
CA ILE A 346 -3.92 1.29 -21.12
C ILE A 346 -4.27 -0.20 -21.07
N ALA A 347 -5.06 -0.63 -20.09
CA ALA A 347 -5.51 -2.01 -19.95
C ALA A 347 -6.31 -2.49 -21.18
N ALA A 348 -7.20 -1.66 -21.69
CA ALA A 348 -7.99 -1.93 -22.91
C ALA A 348 -7.08 -2.13 -24.12
N ALA A 349 -6.10 -1.24 -24.31
CA ALA A 349 -5.16 -1.31 -25.43
C ALA A 349 -4.28 -2.57 -25.34
N LEU A 350 -3.71 -2.87 -24.18
CA LEU A 350 -2.89 -4.06 -23.93
C LEU A 350 -3.71 -5.35 -24.11
N SER A 351 -4.90 -5.40 -23.52
CA SER A 351 -5.82 -6.54 -23.63
C SER A 351 -6.24 -6.78 -25.06
N PHE A 352 -6.55 -5.71 -25.80
CA PHE A 352 -6.91 -5.80 -27.23
C PHE A 352 -5.73 -6.30 -28.06
N ALA A 353 -4.55 -5.72 -27.91
CA ALA A 353 -3.36 -6.09 -28.69
C ALA A 353 -2.93 -7.53 -28.41
N LEU A 354 -2.83 -7.93 -27.14
CA LEU A 354 -2.46 -9.30 -26.76
C LEU A 354 -3.56 -10.29 -27.15
N GLY A 355 -4.83 -9.93 -26.95
CA GLY A 355 -5.98 -10.72 -27.36
C GLY A 355 -6.01 -10.94 -28.85
N LEU A 356 -5.80 -9.91 -29.68
CA LEU A 356 -5.73 -10.03 -31.13
C LEU A 356 -4.56 -10.94 -31.56
N LEU A 357 -3.41 -10.80 -30.92
CA LEU A 357 -2.24 -11.63 -31.17
C LEU A 357 -2.51 -13.11 -30.88
N ILE A 358 -3.10 -13.44 -29.73
CA ILE A 358 -3.33 -14.81 -29.28
C ILE A 358 -4.54 -15.42 -29.97
N LEU A 359 -5.73 -14.79 -29.86
CA LEU A 359 -6.97 -15.32 -30.43
C LEU A 359 -6.91 -15.43 -31.97
N GLY A 360 -6.19 -14.50 -32.62
CA GLY A 360 -5.98 -14.53 -34.07
C GLY A 360 -5.08 -15.67 -34.55
N ARG A 361 -4.24 -16.22 -33.68
CA ARG A 361 -3.31 -17.33 -33.99
C ARG A 361 -3.76 -18.68 -33.47
N MET A 362 -4.74 -18.73 -32.60
CA MET A 362 -5.30 -19.97 -32.09
C MET A 362 -5.95 -20.82 -33.15
N PRO A 363 -5.93 -22.19 -33.02
CA PRO A 363 -6.76 -23.04 -33.85
C PRO A 363 -8.24 -22.67 -33.71
N ARG A 364 -9.04 -23.01 -34.73
CA ARG A 364 -10.49 -22.77 -34.66
C ARG A 364 -11.12 -23.53 -33.53
N VAL A 365 -11.65 -22.78 -32.55
CA VAL A 365 -12.34 -23.32 -31.37
C VAL A 365 -13.79 -22.86 -31.35
N ARG A 366 -14.61 -23.49 -30.48
CA ARG A 366 -15.98 -23.02 -30.20
C ARG A 366 -15.92 -21.67 -29.48
N GLN A 367 -17.05 -20.95 -29.41
CA GLN A 367 -17.14 -19.64 -28.75
C GLN A 367 -16.62 -19.66 -27.31
N THR A 368 -16.94 -20.71 -26.55
CA THR A 368 -16.44 -20.91 -25.18
C THR A 368 -14.91 -20.90 -25.09
N GLY A 369 -14.20 -21.52 -26.04
CA GLY A 369 -12.74 -21.50 -26.05
C GLY A 369 -12.15 -20.10 -26.25
N TYR A 370 -12.77 -19.31 -27.15
CA TYR A 370 -12.37 -17.90 -27.32
C TYR A 370 -12.68 -17.05 -26.09
N LEU A 371 -13.83 -17.29 -25.41
CA LEU A 371 -14.20 -16.54 -24.20
C LEU A 371 -13.28 -16.86 -23.03
N VAL A 372 -12.97 -18.15 -22.80
CA VAL A 372 -12.05 -18.55 -21.72
C VAL A 372 -10.66 -17.97 -21.96
N MET A 373 -10.15 -18.09 -23.19
CA MET A 373 -8.86 -17.51 -23.52
C MET A 373 -8.85 -15.98 -23.40
N GLY A 374 -9.94 -15.34 -23.82
CA GLY A 374 -10.13 -13.91 -23.64
C GLY A 374 -10.09 -13.51 -22.18
N ALA A 375 -10.81 -14.24 -21.31
CA ALA A 375 -10.79 -14.00 -19.86
C ALA A 375 -9.38 -14.13 -19.26
N LEU A 376 -8.59 -15.13 -19.70
CA LEU A 376 -7.19 -15.26 -19.26
C LEU A 376 -6.32 -14.09 -19.75
N VAL A 377 -6.51 -13.61 -20.96
CA VAL A 377 -5.82 -12.41 -21.46
C VAL A 377 -6.19 -11.18 -20.62
N ALA A 378 -7.48 -10.97 -20.34
CA ALA A 378 -7.91 -9.86 -19.48
C ALA A 378 -7.32 -9.95 -18.07
N LEU A 379 -7.32 -11.16 -17.48
CA LEU A 379 -6.74 -11.42 -16.17
C LEU A 379 -5.25 -11.07 -16.12
N VAL A 380 -4.48 -11.55 -17.10
CA VAL A 380 -3.03 -11.31 -17.15
C VAL A 380 -2.72 -9.83 -17.37
N THR A 381 -3.34 -9.18 -18.37
CA THR A 381 -3.04 -7.78 -18.68
C THR A 381 -3.51 -6.82 -17.58
N THR A 382 -4.71 -7.03 -17.06
CA THR A 382 -5.26 -6.20 -15.99
C THR A 382 -4.53 -6.47 -14.67
N GLY A 383 -4.20 -7.74 -14.38
CA GLY A 383 -3.45 -8.11 -13.18
C GLY A 383 -2.02 -7.56 -13.16
N LEU A 384 -1.31 -7.63 -14.30
CA LEU A 384 0.02 -7.02 -14.40
C LEU A 384 -0.02 -5.50 -14.24
N LEU A 385 -1.01 -4.83 -14.82
CA LEU A 385 -1.16 -3.38 -14.67
C LEU A 385 -1.57 -3.01 -13.23
N ALA A 386 -2.41 -3.82 -12.57
CA ALA A 386 -2.77 -3.62 -11.17
C ALA A 386 -1.57 -3.85 -10.22
N LEU A 387 -0.70 -4.80 -10.55
CA LEU A 387 0.55 -5.00 -9.81
C LEU A 387 1.50 -3.81 -9.96
N ILE A 388 1.62 -3.27 -11.18
CA ILE A 388 2.43 -2.06 -11.43
C ILE A 388 1.85 -0.86 -10.68
N ASP A 389 0.52 -0.68 -10.66
CA ASP A 389 -0.16 0.37 -9.92
C ASP A 389 0.10 0.26 -8.40
N ALA A 390 -0.03 -0.95 -7.85
CA ALA A 390 0.25 -1.19 -6.43
C ALA A 390 1.69 -0.85 -6.07
N ILE A 391 2.66 -1.24 -6.90
CA ILE A 391 4.07 -0.92 -6.71
C ILE A 391 4.33 0.60 -6.84
N ALA A 392 3.68 1.26 -7.79
CA ALA A 392 3.88 2.69 -8.04
C ALA A 392 3.33 3.60 -6.91
N LEU A 393 2.41 3.07 -6.10
CA LEU A 393 1.84 3.76 -4.94
C LEU A 393 2.66 3.54 -3.67
N GLU A 394 3.56 2.56 -3.64
CA GLU A 394 4.38 2.28 -2.47
C GLU A 394 5.62 3.18 -2.40
N TYR A 395 6.00 3.54 -1.18
CA TYR A 395 7.29 4.14 -0.91
C TYR A 395 8.38 3.06 -0.94
N ILE A 396 9.11 3.03 -2.05
CA ILE A 396 10.05 1.95 -2.40
C ILE A 396 11.43 2.24 -1.80
N ASP A 397 11.96 1.28 -1.06
CA ASP A 397 13.35 1.30 -0.61
C ASP A 397 14.29 0.50 -1.55
N PRO A 398 15.62 0.58 -1.39
CA PRO A 398 16.56 -0.17 -2.22
C PRO A 398 16.37 -1.69 -2.15
N THR A 399 15.89 -2.24 -1.03
CA THR A 399 15.64 -3.68 -0.85
C THR A 399 14.44 -4.11 -1.69
N ASP A 400 13.39 -3.27 -1.72
CA ASP A 400 12.21 -3.49 -2.55
C ASP A 400 12.57 -3.56 -4.03
N ILE A 401 13.45 -2.67 -4.50
CA ILE A 401 13.93 -2.67 -5.89
C ILE A 401 14.59 -4.01 -6.24
N VAL A 402 15.44 -4.54 -5.36
CA VAL A 402 16.10 -5.84 -5.57
C VAL A 402 15.08 -6.97 -5.60
N MET A 403 14.13 -6.98 -4.66
CA MET A 403 13.05 -7.98 -4.62
C MET A 403 12.16 -7.91 -5.87
N MET A 404 11.75 -6.73 -6.31
CA MET A 404 10.96 -6.55 -7.53
C MET A 404 11.71 -7.03 -8.77
N ALA A 405 13.01 -6.71 -8.89
CA ALA A 405 13.83 -7.18 -9.99
C ALA A 405 13.95 -8.72 -10.02
N ALA A 406 14.02 -9.36 -8.86
CA ALA A 406 14.04 -10.82 -8.74
C ALA A 406 12.68 -11.45 -9.04
N MET A 407 11.56 -10.81 -8.66
CA MET A 407 10.22 -11.34 -8.85
C MET A 407 9.66 -11.10 -10.26
N ALA A 408 10.05 -10.03 -10.94
CA ALA A 408 9.53 -9.69 -12.26
C ALA A 408 9.66 -10.82 -13.31
N PRO A 409 10.79 -11.54 -13.45
CA PRO A 409 10.89 -12.67 -14.36
C PRO A 409 9.94 -13.81 -14.02
N LEU A 410 9.70 -14.08 -12.72
CA LEU A 410 8.79 -15.11 -12.25
C LEU A 410 7.33 -14.77 -12.58
N VAL A 411 6.93 -13.52 -12.39
CA VAL A 411 5.58 -13.02 -12.75
C VAL A 411 5.37 -13.10 -14.26
N LEU A 412 6.36 -12.73 -15.06
CA LEU A 412 6.28 -12.83 -16.53
C LEU A 412 6.23 -14.29 -16.98
N LEU A 413 7.02 -15.17 -16.36
CA LEU A 413 6.99 -16.60 -16.65
C LEU A 413 5.63 -17.22 -16.29
N ALA A 414 5.10 -16.92 -15.10
CA ALA A 414 3.78 -17.39 -14.69
C ALA A 414 2.68 -16.90 -15.65
N SER A 415 2.74 -15.65 -16.09
CA SER A 415 1.83 -15.09 -17.07
C SER A 415 1.91 -15.83 -18.42
N ALA A 416 3.12 -16.12 -18.88
CA ALA A 416 3.34 -16.88 -20.11
C ALA A 416 2.82 -18.32 -19.98
N VAL A 417 3.02 -18.98 -18.85
CA VAL A 417 2.49 -20.34 -18.57
C VAL A 417 0.97 -20.31 -18.57
N ILE A 418 0.33 -19.38 -17.87
CA ILE A 418 -1.16 -19.24 -17.84
C ILE A 418 -1.71 -19.13 -19.27
N LEU A 419 -1.08 -18.30 -20.11
CA LEU A 419 -1.54 -18.09 -21.48
C LEU A 419 -1.29 -19.31 -22.37
N THR A 420 -0.18 -20.01 -22.24
CA THR A 420 0.14 -21.22 -23.04
C THR A 420 -0.75 -22.39 -22.65
N GLU A 421 -0.92 -22.66 -21.36
CA GLU A 421 -1.83 -23.69 -20.87
C GLU A 421 -3.28 -23.39 -21.27
N GLY A 422 -3.67 -22.10 -21.22
CA GLY A 422 -4.98 -21.65 -21.70
C GLY A 422 -5.22 -21.96 -23.18
N ILE A 423 -4.21 -21.76 -24.04
CA ILE A 423 -4.28 -22.11 -25.47
C ILE A 423 -4.43 -23.64 -25.65
N GLU A 424 -3.64 -24.42 -24.93
CA GLU A 424 -3.69 -25.90 -25.01
C GLU A 424 -5.03 -26.42 -24.51
N LEU A 425 -5.53 -25.91 -23.39
CA LEU A 425 -6.84 -26.26 -22.84
C LEU A 425 -7.97 -25.92 -23.84
N ALA A 426 -7.95 -24.70 -24.40
CA ALA A 426 -8.94 -24.31 -25.39
C ALA A 426 -8.89 -25.14 -26.65
N ALA A 427 -7.69 -25.49 -27.11
CA ALA A 427 -7.49 -26.33 -28.29
C ALA A 427 -7.90 -27.79 -28.06
N SER A 428 -7.72 -28.33 -26.84
CA SER A 428 -8.11 -29.69 -26.50
C SER A 428 -9.61 -29.87 -26.31
N LEU A 429 -10.26 -28.96 -25.56
CA LEU A 429 -11.66 -29.10 -25.17
C LEU A 429 -12.65 -28.57 -26.21
N TRP A 430 -12.30 -27.48 -26.90
CA TRP A 430 -13.25 -26.75 -27.75
C TRP A 430 -12.88 -26.62 -29.22
N ARG A 431 -11.93 -27.44 -29.71
CA ARG A 431 -11.54 -27.44 -31.14
C ARG A 431 -12.72 -27.81 -32.01
N VAL A 432 -12.97 -27.04 -33.08
CA VAL A 432 -14.08 -27.25 -34.05
C VAL A 432 -13.72 -28.34 -35.05
N GLU A 433 -12.49 -28.33 -35.55
CA GLU A 433 -12.03 -29.30 -36.57
C GLU A 433 -11.03 -30.22 -35.90
N ARG A 434 -11.43 -31.46 -35.66
CA ARG A 434 -10.46 -32.54 -35.43
C ARG A 434 -9.99 -33.00 -36.82
N ARG A 435 -8.70 -32.98 -37.10
CA ARG A 435 -8.18 -33.58 -38.30
C ARG A 435 -8.60 -35.04 -38.29
N ALA A 436 -9.43 -35.46 -39.25
CA ALA A 436 -9.57 -36.86 -39.51
C ALA A 436 -8.16 -37.35 -39.92
N LEU A 437 -7.66 -38.34 -39.22
CA LEU A 437 -6.43 -39.03 -39.58
C LEU A 437 -6.73 -39.94 -40.80
N ILE A 438 -7.24 -39.37 -41.89
CA ILE A 438 -7.28 -40.01 -43.19
C ILE A 438 -6.00 -39.54 -43.87
N ALA A 439 -4.91 -40.18 -43.53
CA ALA A 439 -3.70 -40.04 -44.31
C ALA A 439 -3.89 -40.82 -45.61
N ALA A 440 -3.73 -40.13 -46.74
CA ALA A 440 -3.28 -40.83 -47.93
C ALA A 440 -2.01 -41.59 -47.53
N ILE A 441 -1.96 -42.88 -47.77
CA ILE A 441 -0.78 -43.72 -47.50
C ILE A 441 0.40 -43.06 -48.19
N PRO A 442 1.39 -42.53 -47.44
CA PRO A 442 2.53 -41.87 -48.08
C PRO A 442 3.37 -42.91 -48.82
N GLU A 443 3.91 -42.55 -49.95
CA GLU A 443 4.84 -43.41 -50.71
C GLU A 443 6.02 -43.92 -49.85
N HIS A 444 6.36 -43.20 -48.81
CA HIS A 444 7.40 -43.55 -47.84
C HIS A 444 6.85 -43.47 -46.43
N SER A 445 6.70 -44.60 -45.75
CA SER A 445 6.30 -44.64 -44.33
C SER A 445 7.49 -44.32 -43.42
N PRO A 446 7.41 -43.34 -42.53
CA PRO A 446 8.48 -43.07 -41.58
C PRO A 446 8.64 -44.27 -40.60
N ARG A 447 9.87 -44.58 -40.21
CA ARG A 447 10.09 -45.52 -39.11
C ARG A 447 9.63 -44.87 -37.80
N VAL A 448 8.70 -45.50 -37.11
CA VAL A 448 8.20 -45.07 -35.82
C VAL A 448 8.78 -45.98 -34.74
N CYS A 449 9.45 -45.40 -33.75
CA CYS A 449 9.88 -46.10 -32.56
C CYS A 449 8.86 -45.85 -31.45
N ILE A 450 8.21 -46.88 -30.97
CA ILE A 450 7.27 -46.82 -29.87
C ILE A 450 8.03 -47.21 -28.59
N GLN A 451 8.13 -46.29 -27.64
CA GLN A 451 8.68 -46.57 -26.30
C GLN A 451 7.53 -46.95 -25.37
N VAL A 452 7.65 -48.17 -24.77
CA VAL A 452 6.69 -48.64 -23.76
C VAL A 452 7.36 -48.53 -22.39
N PRO A 453 7.04 -47.49 -21.59
CA PRO A 453 7.55 -47.41 -20.22
C PRO A 453 6.91 -48.53 -19.39
N THR A 454 7.75 -49.34 -18.76
CA THR A 454 7.29 -50.43 -17.84
C THR A 454 7.93 -50.18 -16.46
N TYR A 455 7.11 -50.13 -15.42
CA TYR A 455 7.57 -50.07 -14.05
C TYR A 455 6.73 -51.03 -13.21
N ASN A 456 7.37 -52.14 -12.79
CA ASN A 456 6.75 -53.16 -11.94
C ASN A 456 5.42 -53.77 -12.48
N GLU A 457 5.26 -53.76 -13.84
CA GLU A 457 4.09 -54.33 -14.51
C GLU A 457 4.22 -55.86 -14.59
N PRO A 458 3.11 -56.63 -14.44
CA PRO A 458 3.16 -58.07 -14.68
C PRO A 458 3.65 -58.37 -16.08
N PRO A 459 4.60 -59.34 -16.25
CA PRO A 459 5.17 -59.67 -17.56
C PRO A 459 4.12 -59.99 -18.64
N ALA A 460 3.00 -60.63 -18.24
CA ALA A 460 1.90 -60.93 -19.15
C ALA A 460 1.25 -59.67 -19.75
N THR A 461 1.14 -58.57 -19.00
CA THR A 461 0.59 -57.28 -19.45
C THR A 461 1.53 -56.64 -20.46
N VAL A 462 2.83 -56.66 -20.19
CA VAL A 462 3.85 -56.11 -21.10
C VAL A 462 3.87 -56.86 -22.42
N VAL A 463 3.87 -58.20 -22.36
CA VAL A 463 3.84 -59.07 -23.54
C VAL A 463 2.55 -58.85 -24.36
N ALA A 464 1.38 -58.75 -23.69
CA ALA A 464 0.13 -58.46 -24.37
C ALA A 464 0.15 -57.08 -25.08
N THR A 465 0.72 -56.07 -24.45
CA THR A 465 0.89 -54.73 -25.02
C THR A 465 1.81 -54.74 -26.23
N LEU A 466 2.97 -55.38 -26.13
CA LEU A 466 3.93 -55.50 -27.24
C LEU A 466 3.34 -56.30 -28.43
N ASN A 467 2.61 -57.38 -28.15
CA ASN A 467 1.92 -58.16 -29.18
C ASN A 467 0.77 -57.36 -29.84
N ALA A 468 0.06 -56.51 -29.09
CA ALA A 468 -0.95 -55.64 -29.67
C ALA A 468 -0.32 -54.55 -30.56
N MET A 469 0.82 -54.00 -30.16
CA MET A 469 1.58 -53.04 -30.96
C MET A 469 2.20 -53.66 -32.24
N ALA A 470 2.70 -54.86 -32.13
CA ALA A 470 3.25 -55.59 -33.29
C ALA A 470 2.19 -55.94 -34.36
N ARG A 471 0.91 -55.81 -34.04
CA ARG A 471 -0.22 -56.05 -34.97
C ARG A 471 -0.79 -54.74 -35.53
N LEU A 472 -0.19 -53.57 -35.22
CA LEU A 472 -0.56 -52.31 -35.83
C LEU A 472 0.06 -52.20 -37.22
N ASP A 473 -0.76 -52.26 -38.27
CA ASP A 473 -0.36 -52.07 -39.65
C ASP A 473 -0.02 -50.61 -40.00
#